data_1146fd5157bf07146937f828324c78c6
#
_entry.id   1146fd5157bf07146937f828324c78c6
#
_cell.length_a   1.000
_cell.length_b   1.000
_cell.length_c   1.000
_cell.angle_alpha   90.00
_cell.angle_beta   90.00
_cell.angle_gamma   90.00
#
_symmetry.space_group_name_H-M   'P 1'
#
loop_
_entity.id
_entity.type
_entity.pdbx_description
1 polymer ?
#
loop_
_entity_poly.entity_id
_entity_poly.type
_entity_poly.pdbx_seq_one_letter_code
_entity_poly.pdbx_strand_id
1 'polypeptide(L)'
;MYKRQDLERYSRQIILKKVGVLGQKKIQNAKVLVVGCGGLGTPVIDLLCRAGIGEIGMMDHDKVSISNLHRQVMFNSEDVGKYKVHILKKKINKINKKIWVKTYRVKAKDKNLGKILKQYDVIVDGTDNFKAKFLLNEFSIKYKKKLIIGAISKFEGHIFTFDFSLEKSPCLKCFYQGEPSEGVL
;
A
#
# COMPACT_ATOMS: atom_id res chain seq x y z
N MET A 1 4.30 27.07 -5.72
CA MET A 1 3.28 27.66 -4.86
C MET A 1 2.05 26.76 -4.84
N TYR A 2 1.42 26.48 -3.68
CA TYR A 2 0.18 25.70 -3.62
C TYR A 2 -0.98 26.48 -4.22
N LYS A 3 -1.82 25.81 -5.03
CA LYS A 3 -3.08 26.41 -5.47
C LYS A 3 -4.04 26.49 -4.27
N ARG A 4 -4.93 27.47 -4.24
CA ARG A 4 -5.91 27.70 -3.15
C ARG A 4 -6.67 26.42 -2.78
N GLN A 5 -7.12 25.65 -3.78
CA GLN A 5 -7.83 24.39 -3.58
C GLN A 5 -6.99 23.31 -2.86
N ASP A 6 -5.66 23.29 -3.05
CA ASP A 6 -4.79 22.34 -2.36
C ASP A 6 -4.57 22.75 -0.91
N LEU A 7 -4.42 24.03 -0.65
CA LEU A 7 -4.35 24.56 0.72
C LEU A 7 -5.62 24.23 1.50
N GLU A 8 -6.78 24.40 0.89
CA GLU A 8 -8.06 24.05 1.50
C GLU A 8 -8.16 22.54 1.74
N ARG A 9 -7.88 21.71 0.74
CA ARG A 9 -7.95 20.24 0.82
C ARG A 9 -7.06 19.67 1.91
N TYR A 10 -5.83 20.18 2.05
CA TYR A 10 -4.83 19.65 2.97
C TYR A 10 -4.62 20.52 4.22
N SER A 11 -5.49 21.50 4.45
CA SER A 11 -5.36 22.47 5.56
C SER A 11 -5.15 21.79 6.90
N ARG A 12 -5.94 20.74 7.20
CA ARG A 12 -5.88 19.99 8.47
C ARG A 12 -4.57 19.22 8.68
N GLN A 13 -3.84 18.92 7.61
CA GLN A 13 -2.51 18.31 7.67
C GLN A 13 -1.44 19.39 7.77
N ILE A 14 -1.58 20.46 6.99
CA ILE A 14 -0.60 21.54 6.92
C ILE A 14 -0.47 22.31 8.24
N ILE A 15 -1.53 22.46 9.02
CA ILE A 15 -1.48 23.11 10.34
C ILE A 15 -0.72 22.31 11.41
N LEU A 16 -0.49 21.02 11.19
CA LEU A 16 0.27 20.20 12.12
C LEU A 16 1.76 20.56 12.04
N LYS A 17 2.36 21.01 13.15
CA LYS A 17 3.78 21.46 13.19
C LYS A 17 4.77 20.46 12.58
N LYS A 18 4.55 19.15 12.75
CA LYS A 18 5.41 18.08 12.20
C LYS A 18 5.21 17.83 10.71
N VAL A 19 4.12 18.29 10.12
CA VAL A 19 3.83 18.15 8.69
C VAL A 19 4.14 19.46 7.96
N GLY A 20 3.40 20.50 8.25
CA GLY A 20 3.55 21.79 7.59
C GLY A 20 3.40 21.72 6.07
N VAL A 21 3.70 22.83 5.42
CA VAL A 21 3.72 22.92 3.95
C VAL A 21 4.79 21.97 3.34
N LEU A 22 5.96 21.88 3.98
CA LEU A 22 7.06 21.04 3.49
C LEU A 22 6.75 19.55 3.60
N GLY A 23 6.15 19.12 4.71
CA GLY A 23 5.71 17.72 4.87
C GLY A 23 4.63 17.33 3.87
N GLN A 24 3.64 18.20 3.64
CA GLN A 24 2.62 17.97 2.62
C GLN A 24 3.24 17.85 1.21
N LYS A 25 4.26 18.66 0.91
CA LYS A 25 4.99 18.57 -0.36
C LYS A 25 5.75 17.25 -0.49
N LYS A 26 6.32 16.73 0.60
CA LYS A 26 6.94 15.39 0.62
C LYS A 26 5.92 14.29 0.33
N ILE A 27 4.73 14.35 0.94
CA ILE A 27 3.63 13.41 0.67
C ILE A 27 3.25 13.45 -0.81
N GLN A 28 3.08 14.64 -1.39
CA GLN A 28 2.71 14.82 -2.80
C GLN A 28 3.79 14.37 -3.80
N ASN A 29 5.03 14.23 -3.39
CA ASN A 29 6.13 13.74 -4.22
C ASN A 29 6.38 12.23 -4.01
N ALA A 30 5.87 11.64 -2.94
CA ALA A 30 6.14 10.25 -2.60
C ALA A 30 5.38 9.28 -3.52
N LYS A 31 6.01 8.12 -3.76
CA LYS A 31 5.49 7.02 -4.57
C LYS A 31 5.33 5.79 -3.69
N VAL A 32 4.12 5.30 -3.56
CA VAL A 32 3.80 4.14 -2.71
C VAL A 32 3.25 3.01 -3.56
N LEU A 33 3.79 1.80 -3.38
CA LEU A 33 3.23 0.56 -3.93
C LEU A 33 2.45 -0.16 -2.83
N VAL A 34 1.18 -0.43 -3.06
CA VAL A 34 0.36 -1.31 -2.21
C VAL A 34 0.21 -2.66 -2.89
N VAL A 35 0.69 -3.71 -2.25
CA VAL A 35 0.58 -5.10 -2.71
C VAL A 35 -0.48 -5.80 -1.87
N GLY A 36 -1.51 -6.34 -2.54
CA GLY A 36 -2.73 -6.82 -1.90
C GLY A 36 -3.74 -5.68 -1.69
N CYS A 37 -4.82 -5.71 -2.46
CA CYS A 37 -5.91 -4.72 -2.42
C CYS A 37 -7.15 -5.30 -1.73
N GLY A 38 -6.94 -6.01 -0.62
CA GLY A 38 -7.96 -6.64 0.20
C GLY A 38 -8.39 -5.80 1.40
N GLY A 39 -8.68 -6.47 2.53
CA GLY A 39 -9.16 -5.83 3.76
C GLY A 39 -8.20 -4.82 4.36
N LEU A 40 -6.88 -5.08 4.31
CA LEU A 40 -5.84 -4.14 4.75
C LEU A 40 -5.48 -3.12 3.67
N GLY A 41 -5.40 -3.55 2.40
CA GLY A 41 -4.98 -2.67 1.32
C GLY A 41 -5.99 -1.58 0.98
N THR A 42 -7.30 -1.88 1.01
CA THR A 42 -8.33 -0.89 0.63
C THR A 42 -8.37 0.34 1.54
N PRO A 43 -8.39 0.23 2.89
CA PRO A 43 -8.32 1.40 3.76
C PRO A 43 -7.01 2.18 3.62
N VAL A 44 -5.87 1.49 3.45
CA VAL A 44 -4.59 2.16 3.20
C VAL A 44 -4.65 2.99 1.92
N ILE A 45 -5.16 2.42 0.82
CA ILE A 45 -5.30 3.10 -0.46
C ILE A 45 -6.19 4.34 -0.33
N ASP A 46 -7.36 4.21 0.32
CA ASP A 46 -8.29 5.33 0.53
C ASP A 46 -7.63 6.47 1.31
N LEU A 47 -6.99 6.16 2.44
CA LEU A 47 -6.35 7.16 3.31
C LEU A 47 -5.15 7.83 2.62
N LEU A 48 -4.30 7.10 1.92
CA LEU A 48 -3.19 7.67 1.16
C LEU A 48 -3.68 8.63 0.07
N CYS A 49 -4.76 8.28 -0.62
CA CYS A 49 -5.35 9.13 -1.64
C CYS A 49 -5.92 10.42 -1.05
N ARG A 50 -6.58 10.35 0.12
CA ARG A 50 -7.09 11.53 0.84
C ARG A 50 -5.98 12.39 1.39
N ALA A 51 -4.89 11.78 1.87
CA ALA A 51 -3.70 12.48 2.31
C ALA A 51 -2.94 13.20 1.17
N GLY A 52 -3.23 12.87 -0.08
CA GLY A 52 -2.65 13.52 -1.25
C GLY A 52 -1.31 12.96 -1.67
N ILE A 53 -1.15 11.63 -1.59
CA ILE A 53 0.04 10.95 -2.14
C ILE A 53 0.22 11.30 -3.62
N GLY A 54 1.47 11.44 -4.08
CA GLY A 54 1.74 11.80 -5.48
C GLY A 54 1.51 10.67 -6.47
N GLU A 55 2.04 9.49 -6.18
CA GLU A 55 1.87 8.30 -7.01
C GLU A 55 1.49 7.09 -6.14
N ILE A 56 0.50 6.34 -6.59
CA ILE A 56 0.12 5.07 -5.99
C ILE A 56 0.14 3.95 -7.03
N GLY A 57 0.92 2.91 -6.76
CA GLY A 57 0.86 1.64 -7.46
C GLY A 57 0.00 0.67 -6.68
N MET A 58 -0.84 -0.08 -7.37
CA MET A 58 -1.67 -1.12 -6.77
C MET A 58 -1.41 -2.44 -7.48
N MET A 59 -1.00 -3.46 -6.73
CA MET A 59 -0.74 -4.80 -7.25
C MET A 59 -1.72 -5.79 -6.63
N ASP A 60 -2.60 -6.34 -7.45
CA ASP A 60 -3.54 -7.39 -7.07
C ASP A 60 -4.06 -8.08 -8.35
N HIS A 61 -4.25 -9.39 -8.31
CA HIS A 61 -4.72 -10.16 -9.46
C HIS A 61 -6.20 -10.56 -9.36
N ASP A 62 -6.82 -10.33 -8.20
CA ASP A 62 -8.17 -10.79 -7.89
C ASP A 62 -9.26 -9.91 -8.50
N LYS A 63 -10.44 -10.53 -8.56
CA LYS A 63 -11.72 -9.85 -8.76
C LYS A 63 -12.40 -9.61 -7.41
N VAL A 64 -13.29 -8.64 -7.39
CA VAL A 64 -14.19 -8.41 -6.25
C VAL A 64 -15.18 -9.56 -6.14
N SER A 65 -15.37 -10.10 -4.93
CA SER A 65 -16.40 -11.09 -4.62
C SER A 65 -17.34 -10.57 -3.53
N ILE A 66 -18.54 -11.12 -3.44
CA ILE A 66 -19.52 -10.76 -2.40
C ILE A 66 -18.93 -10.94 -1.00
N SER A 67 -18.18 -12.02 -0.79
CA SER A 67 -17.50 -12.32 0.48
C SER A 67 -16.41 -11.30 0.88
N ASN A 68 -16.08 -10.37 0.02
CA ASN A 68 -15.11 -9.30 0.33
C ASN A 68 -15.78 -8.04 0.90
N LEU A 69 -17.04 -7.79 0.60
CA LEU A 69 -17.70 -6.50 0.81
C LEU A 69 -17.81 -6.08 2.27
N HIS A 70 -17.90 -7.04 3.21
CA HIS A 70 -17.97 -6.75 4.64
C HIS A 70 -16.70 -6.11 5.23
N ARG A 71 -15.54 -6.22 4.56
CA ARG A 71 -14.26 -5.68 5.06
C ARG A 71 -13.43 -4.89 4.05
N GLN A 72 -13.69 -5.01 2.75
CA GLN A 72 -12.96 -4.29 1.70
C GLN A 72 -13.72 -3.01 1.34
N VAL A 73 -13.55 -1.99 2.18
CA VAL A 73 -14.37 -0.76 2.25
C VAL A 73 -14.48 0.05 0.96
N MET A 74 -13.57 -0.14 0.02
CA MET A 74 -13.62 0.56 -1.27
C MET A 74 -14.42 -0.16 -2.36
N PHE A 75 -15.09 -1.29 -2.05
CA PHE A 75 -15.92 -2.01 -3.02
C PHE A 75 -17.38 -2.02 -2.62
N ASN A 76 -18.25 -2.15 -3.61
CA ASN A 76 -19.70 -2.30 -3.43
C ASN A 76 -20.24 -3.44 -4.31
N SER A 77 -21.52 -3.72 -4.21
CA SER A 77 -22.17 -4.83 -4.93
C SER A 77 -22.04 -4.73 -6.46
N GLU A 78 -22.01 -3.52 -7.01
CA GLU A 78 -21.84 -3.29 -8.46
C GLU A 78 -20.44 -3.62 -8.97
N ASP A 79 -19.47 -3.72 -8.06
CA ASP A 79 -18.07 -4.01 -8.39
C ASP A 79 -17.79 -5.52 -8.49
N VAL A 80 -18.72 -6.37 -8.04
CA VAL A 80 -18.57 -7.83 -8.03
C VAL A 80 -18.23 -8.38 -9.43
N GLY A 81 -17.26 -9.28 -9.49
CA GLY A 81 -16.74 -9.86 -10.74
C GLY A 81 -15.73 -9.01 -11.51
N LYS A 82 -15.54 -7.74 -11.14
CA LYS A 82 -14.57 -6.83 -11.77
C LYS A 82 -13.22 -6.90 -11.05
N TYR A 83 -12.13 -6.62 -11.77
CA TYR A 83 -10.79 -6.63 -11.18
C TYR A 83 -10.61 -5.50 -10.17
N LYS A 84 -10.13 -5.84 -8.97
CA LYS A 84 -9.94 -4.92 -7.83
C LYS A 84 -9.15 -3.67 -8.22
N VAL A 85 -7.98 -3.83 -8.84
CA VAL A 85 -7.12 -2.70 -9.21
C VAL A 85 -7.77 -1.72 -10.20
N HIS A 86 -8.62 -2.20 -11.09
CA HIS A 86 -9.32 -1.34 -12.06
C HIS A 86 -10.42 -0.51 -11.40
N ILE A 87 -11.16 -1.13 -10.48
CA ILE A 87 -12.20 -0.41 -9.70
C ILE A 87 -11.56 0.64 -8.80
N LEU A 88 -10.50 0.28 -8.09
CA LEU A 88 -9.77 1.21 -7.22
C LEU A 88 -9.24 2.41 -8.00
N LYS A 89 -8.65 2.21 -9.18
CA LYS A 89 -8.22 3.32 -10.05
C LYS A 89 -9.35 4.29 -10.35
N LYS A 90 -10.54 3.78 -10.69
CA LYS A 90 -11.72 4.64 -10.95
C LYS A 90 -12.14 5.42 -9.70
N LYS A 91 -12.14 4.75 -8.53
CA LYS A 91 -12.53 5.38 -7.25
C LYS A 91 -11.52 6.42 -6.78
N ILE A 92 -10.22 6.15 -6.91
CA ILE A 92 -9.15 7.11 -6.61
C ILE A 92 -9.32 8.38 -7.46
N ASN A 93 -9.55 8.23 -8.76
CA ASN A 93 -9.76 9.38 -9.65
C ASN A 93 -10.97 10.24 -9.27
N LYS A 94 -11.99 9.66 -8.63
CA LYS A 94 -13.12 10.40 -8.06
C LYS A 94 -12.76 11.13 -6.77
N ILE A 95 -11.88 10.54 -5.94
CA ILE A 95 -11.42 11.12 -4.68
C ILE A 95 -10.46 12.28 -4.94
N ASN A 96 -9.43 12.03 -5.79
CA ASN A 96 -8.39 13.00 -6.06
C ASN A 96 -7.74 12.78 -7.44
N LYS A 97 -8.12 13.59 -8.39
CA LYS A 97 -7.64 13.53 -9.79
C LYS A 97 -6.14 13.83 -9.96
N LYS A 98 -5.47 14.37 -8.93
CA LYS A 98 -4.05 14.74 -9.01
C LYS A 98 -3.11 13.56 -8.75
N ILE A 99 -3.62 12.45 -8.26
CA ILE A 99 -2.81 11.28 -7.96
C ILE A 99 -2.50 10.51 -9.23
N TRP A 100 -1.22 10.21 -9.43
CA TRP A 100 -0.81 9.31 -10.50
C TRP A 100 -1.05 7.86 -10.09
N VAL A 101 -1.91 7.14 -10.84
CA VAL A 101 -2.34 5.79 -10.46
C VAL A 101 -1.84 4.75 -11.45
N LYS A 102 -0.99 3.84 -10.98
CA LYS A 102 -0.55 2.65 -11.74
C LYS A 102 -1.24 1.39 -11.19
N THR A 103 -1.65 0.50 -12.08
CA THR A 103 -2.29 -0.76 -11.73
C THR A 103 -1.51 -1.94 -12.29
N TYR A 104 -1.26 -2.95 -11.45
CA TYR A 104 -0.59 -4.18 -11.80
C TYR A 104 -1.52 -5.36 -11.50
N ARG A 105 -2.22 -5.84 -12.54
CA ARG A 105 -3.12 -7.00 -12.45
C ARG A 105 -2.32 -8.29 -12.50
N VAL A 106 -1.44 -8.48 -11.53
CA VAL A 106 -0.57 -9.64 -11.43
C VAL A 106 -0.34 -10.03 -9.97
N LYS A 107 -0.07 -11.31 -9.73
CA LYS A 107 0.43 -11.79 -8.45
C LYS A 107 1.90 -11.43 -8.30
N ALA A 108 2.31 -11.02 -7.10
CA ALA A 108 3.72 -10.80 -6.77
C ALA A 108 4.52 -12.10 -6.94
N LYS A 109 5.53 -12.08 -7.78
CA LYS A 109 6.44 -13.21 -8.07
C LYS A 109 7.84 -12.65 -8.33
N ASP A 110 8.87 -13.49 -8.16
CA ASP A 110 10.27 -13.12 -8.41
C ASP A 110 10.49 -12.44 -9.76
N LYS A 111 9.90 -12.98 -10.81
CA LYS A 111 10.06 -12.50 -12.18
C LYS A 111 9.49 -11.10 -12.46
N ASN A 112 8.56 -10.60 -11.65
CA ASN A 112 7.90 -9.31 -11.90
C ASN A 112 8.12 -8.26 -10.81
N LEU A 113 8.30 -8.69 -9.54
CA LEU A 113 8.29 -7.81 -8.39
C LEU A 113 9.43 -6.78 -8.44
N GLY A 114 10.64 -7.21 -8.79
CA GLY A 114 11.81 -6.33 -8.79
C GLY A 114 11.70 -5.13 -9.74
N LYS A 115 11.15 -5.34 -10.95
CA LYS A 115 10.94 -4.26 -11.93
C LYS A 115 9.93 -3.23 -11.44
N ILE A 116 8.89 -3.69 -10.73
CA ILE A 116 7.81 -2.85 -10.24
C ILE A 116 8.26 -2.10 -8.98
N LEU A 117 8.78 -2.82 -7.99
CA LEU A 117 9.13 -2.29 -6.67
C LEU A 117 10.18 -1.18 -6.74
N LYS A 118 11.16 -1.27 -7.65
CA LYS A 118 12.18 -0.23 -7.86
C LYS A 118 11.61 1.17 -8.09
N GLN A 119 10.42 1.28 -8.67
CA GLN A 119 9.80 2.55 -9.06
C GLN A 119 9.19 3.31 -7.87
N TYR A 120 9.15 2.71 -6.68
CA TYR A 120 8.46 3.23 -5.49
C TYR A 120 9.43 3.51 -4.36
N ASP A 121 9.05 4.45 -3.48
CA ASP A 121 9.83 4.83 -2.29
C ASP A 121 9.45 3.97 -1.09
N VAL A 122 8.15 3.67 -0.96
CA VAL A 122 7.57 2.91 0.14
C VAL A 122 6.74 1.77 -0.42
N ILE A 123 6.88 0.59 0.17
CA ILE A 123 6.11 -0.60 -0.14
C ILE A 123 5.19 -0.90 1.04
N VAL A 124 3.91 -1.09 0.76
CA VAL A 124 2.92 -1.52 1.76
C VAL A 124 2.43 -2.90 1.38
N ASP A 125 2.60 -3.82 2.29
CA ASP A 125 2.13 -5.20 2.17
C ASP A 125 0.79 -5.36 2.91
N GLY A 126 -0.27 -5.54 2.14
CA GLY A 126 -1.61 -5.92 2.59
C GLY A 126 -2.00 -7.32 2.15
N THR A 127 -1.03 -8.19 1.85
CA THR A 127 -1.29 -9.58 1.46
C THR A 127 -1.66 -10.44 2.67
N ASP A 128 -2.29 -11.58 2.41
CA ASP A 128 -2.82 -12.51 3.39
C ASP A 128 -2.01 -13.81 3.53
N ASN A 129 -0.79 -13.86 2.99
CA ASN A 129 0.03 -15.06 3.04
C ASN A 129 1.51 -14.75 3.26
N PHE A 130 2.18 -15.61 4.03
CA PHE A 130 3.59 -15.46 4.39
C PHE A 130 4.52 -15.45 3.20
N LYS A 131 4.29 -16.29 2.19
CA LYS A 131 5.12 -16.35 0.99
C LYS A 131 5.26 -14.99 0.29
N ALA A 132 4.16 -14.26 0.15
CA ALA A 132 4.19 -12.91 -0.42
C ALA A 132 4.91 -11.93 0.51
N LYS A 133 4.69 -12.01 1.83
CA LYS A 133 5.35 -11.15 2.83
C LYS A 133 6.87 -11.33 2.83
N PHE A 134 7.34 -12.57 2.82
CA PHE A 134 8.78 -12.86 2.77
C PHE A 134 9.39 -12.43 1.43
N LEU A 135 8.69 -12.63 0.32
CA LEU A 135 9.14 -12.16 -0.99
C LEU A 135 9.26 -10.62 -1.04
N LEU A 136 8.28 -9.91 -0.52
CA LEU A 136 8.32 -8.44 -0.41
C LEU A 136 9.45 -7.96 0.50
N ASN A 137 9.70 -8.66 1.61
CA ASN A 137 10.82 -8.38 2.51
C ASN A 137 12.17 -8.52 1.78
N GLU A 138 12.40 -9.64 1.07
CA GLU A 138 13.63 -9.87 0.32
C GLU A 138 13.90 -8.81 -0.75
N PHE A 139 12.89 -8.49 -1.55
CA PHE A 139 13.03 -7.48 -2.59
C PHE A 139 13.17 -6.08 -2.02
N SER A 140 12.53 -5.77 -0.88
CA SER A 140 12.67 -4.48 -0.22
C SER A 140 14.09 -4.29 0.36
N ILE A 141 14.69 -5.32 0.92
CA ILE A 141 16.10 -5.35 1.34
C ILE A 141 17.00 -5.11 0.13
N LYS A 142 16.84 -5.93 -0.91
CA LYS A 142 17.66 -5.88 -2.13
C LYS A 142 17.67 -4.48 -2.78
N TYR A 143 16.56 -3.77 -2.74
CA TYR A 143 16.42 -2.45 -3.37
C TYR A 143 16.40 -1.30 -2.36
N LYS A 144 16.77 -1.56 -1.10
CA LYS A 144 16.87 -0.56 -0.02
C LYS A 144 15.59 0.30 0.11
N LYS A 145 14.42 -0.36 0.14
CA LYS A 145 13.11 0.31 0.23
C LYS A 145 12.59 0.31 1.67
N LYS A 146 11.70 1.25 1.94
CA LYS A 146 10.88 1.21 3.16
C LYS A 146 9.75 0.21 2.96
N LEU A 147 9.54 -0.68 3.93
CA LEU A 147 8.52 -1.71 3.88
C LEU A 147 7.62 -1.61 5.12
N ILE A 148 6.32 -1.57 4.89
CA ILE A 148 5.30 -1.62 5.93
C ILE A 148 4.48 -2.89 5.69
N ILE A 149 4.44 -3.78 6.68
CA ILE A 149 3.69 -5.04 6.59
C ILE A 149 2.52 -4.98 7.56
N GLY A 150 1.32 -5.21 7.05
CA GLY A 150 0.14 -5.49 7.85
C GLY A 150 -0.15 -6.99 7.87
N ALA A 151 -0.49 -7.53 9.04
CA ALA A 151 -0.94 -8.90 9.21
C ALA A 151 -2.08 -8.94 10.22
N ILE A 152 -3.09 -9.77 9.94
CA ILE A 152 -4.22 -10.03 10.87
C ILE A 152 -4.39 -11.53 10.98
N SER A 153 -4.48 -12.02 12.22
CA SER A 153 -4.83 -13.41 12.53
C SER A 153 -5.85 -13.41 13.65
N LYS A 154 -7.02 -14.02 13.40
CA LYS A 154 -8.11 -14.09 14.38
C LYS A 154 -8.51 -12.69 14.89
N PHE A 155 -8.20 -12.36 16.14
CA PHE A 155 -8.48 -11.08 16.81
C PHE A 155 -7.23 -10.24 17.05
N GLU A 156 -6.09 -10.63 16.50
CA GLU A 156 -4.81 -9.94 16.66
C GLU A 156 -4.35 -9.35 15.34
N GLY A 157 -3.74 -8.16 15.42
CA GLY A 157 -3.16 -7.47 14.27
C GLY A 157 -1.74 -7.03 14.56
N HIS A 158 -0.87 -7.18 13.56
CA HIS A 158 0.53 -6.77 13.65
C HIS A 158 0.86 -5.79 12.53
N ILE A 159 1.62 -4.76 12.86
CA ILE A 159 2.20 -3.84 11.89
C ILE A 159 3.71 -3.82 12.11
N PHE A 160 4.45 -4.15 11.06
CA PHE A 160 5.91 -4.03 11.04
C PHE A 160 6.32 -2.92 10.09
N THR A 161 7.28 -2.12 10.51
CA THR A 161 7.88 -1.07 9.67
C THR A 161 9.38 -1.26 9.60
N PHE A 162 9.90 -1.33 8.38
CA PHE A 162 11.32 -1.51 8.10
C PHE A 162 11.81 -0.38 7.19
N ASP A 163 13.00 0.14 7.47
CA ASP A 163 13.68 1.09 6.61
C ASP A 163 15.01 0.48 6.14
N PHE A 164 14.99 -0.18 5.00
CA PHE A 164 16.18 -0.83 4.44
C PHE A 164 17.14 0.13 3.74
N SER A 165 16.90 1.44 3.77
CA SER A 165 17.89 2.44 3.42
C SER A 165 18.97 2.61 4.51
N LEU A 166 18.66 2.16 5.74
CA LEU A 166 19.57 2.15 6.89
C LEU A 166 20.44 0.88 6.88
N GLU A 167 21.71 1.01 7.25
CA GLU A 167 22.69 -0.11 7.20
C GLU A 167 22.34 -1.26 8.15
N LYS A 168 21.73 -0.99 9.30
CA LYS A 168 21.41 -1.98 10.35
C LYS A 168 19.91 -2.03 10.62
N SER A 169 19.09 -2.24 9.60
CA SER A 169 17.66 -2.45 9.78
C SER A 169 17.38 -3.94 10.02
N PRO A 170 16.62 -4.31 11.08
CA PRO A 170 16.09 -5.66 11.18
C PRO A 170 15.16 -5.95 10.00
N CYS A 171 14.80 -7.21 9.79
CA CYS A 171 13.89 -7.60 8.73
C CYS A 171 12.85 -8.62 9.23
N LEU A 172 11.88 -8.98 8.40
CA LEU A 172 10.83 -9.93 8.78
C LEU A 172 11.40 -11.29 9.22
N LYS A 173 12.50 -11.75 8.59
CA LYS A 173 13.17 -13.01 8.98
C LYS A 173 13.82 -12.94 10.36
N CYS A 174 14.25 -11.75 10.81
CA CYS A 174 14.77 -11.58 12.16
C CYS A 174 13.71 -11.78 13.23
N PHE A 175 12.44 -11.49 12.89
CA PHE A 175 11.32 -11.66 13.79
C PHE A 175 10.78 -13.10 13.80
N TYR A 176 10.52 -13.68 12.62
CA TYR A 176 9.88 -15.01 12.52
C TYR A 176 10.86 -16.20 12.51
N GLN A 177 12.19 -15.99 12.41
CA GLN A 177 13.22 -17.04 12.34
C GLN A 177 13.00 -18.08 11.23
N GLY A 178 12.16 -17.78 10.24
CA GLY A 178 11.78 -18.64 9.12
C GLY A 178 10.36 -18.40 8.64
N GLU A 179 9.97 -19.00 7.52
CA GLU A 179 8.57 -19.00 7.07
C GLU A 179 7.73 -19.87 8.01
N PRO A 180 6.70 -19.31 8.70
CA PRO A 180 5.76 -20.14 9.45
C PRO A 180 5.03 -21.11 8.51
N SER A 181 4.69 -22.31 9.02
CA SER A 181 3.91 -23.29 8.27
C SER A 181 2.56 -22.71 7.82
N GLU A 182 2.06 -23.15 6.66
CA GLU A 182 0.74 -22.73 6.17
C GLU A 182 -0.34 -23.04 7.22
N GLY A 183 -1.12 -22.03 7.60
CA GLY A 183 -2.21 -22.15 8.58
C GLY A 183 -2.00 -21.41 9.90
N VAL A 184 -0.89 -20.68 10.07
CA VAL A 184 -0.60 -19.88 11.29
C VAL A 184 -1.18 -18.46 11.21
N LEU A 185 -1.86 -18.10 10.12
CA LEU A 185 -2.60 -16.82 9.99
C LEU A 185 -4.10 -17.07 10.05
#